data_2a386cc784dd8de5e62b9ed8f2917804
#
_entry.id   2a386cc784dd8de5e62b9ed8f2917804
#
_cell.length_a   1.000
_cell.length_b   1.000
_cell.length_c   1.000
_cell.angle_alpha   90.00
_cell.angle_beta   90.00
_cell.angle_gamma   90.00
#
_symmetry.space_group_name_H-M   'P 1'
#
loop_
_entity.id
_entity.type
_entity.pdbx_description
1 polymer ?
#
loop_
_entity_poly.entity_id
_entity_poly.type
_entity_poly.pdbx_seq_one_letter_code
_entity_poly.pdbx_strand_id
1 'polypeptide(L)'
;MSELGDALAVVKEVLERHRVPYMVIGGVAVVVWGEPRTTRDVDVTVDVGTLGTGAFVDVAAETGSPRPEHPLEFAERTRVLPVRTPAGVPVGFVRATRPFEIDAIRRARLVTVEGWKLRSAGPRTLVVHKIVSERLRDLEDVVGILRRQRDQLDLAGLDRTVAAVAQDLDEPDVLRRYESARVAAGIR
;
A
#
# COMPACT_ATOMS: atom_id res chain seq x y z
N MET A 1 -24.11 1.43 0.34
CA MET A 1 -22.64 1.56 0.47
C MET A 1 -22.09 1.64 -0.94
N SER A 2 -20.90 2.20 -1.14
CA SER A 2 -20.28 2.21 -2.47
C SER A 2 -19.67 0.84 -2.79
N GLU A 3 -19.46 0.53 -4.08
CA GLU A 3 -18.76 -0.70 -4.50
C GLU A 3 -17.37 -0.80 -3.85
N LEU A 4 -16.68 0.34 -3.70
CA LEU A 4 -15.41 0.41 -3.00
C LEU A 4 -15.55 0.06 -1.51
N GLY A 5 -16.60 0.56 -0.85
CA GLY A 5 -16.89 0.24 0.54
C GLY A 5 -17.19 -1.24 0.75
N ASP A 6 -17.91 -1.86 -0.17
CA ASP A 6 -18.19 -3.30 -0.13
C ASP A 6 -16.92 -4.13 -0.34
N ALA A 7 -16.04 -3.73 -1.26
CA ALA A 7 -14.74 -4.37 -1.45
C ALA A 7 -13.83 -4.26 -0.21
N LEU A 8 -13.78 -3.09 0.42
CA LEU A 8 -13.04 -2.89 1.67
C LEU A 8 -13.56 -3.76 2.81
N ALA A 9 -14.90 -3.94 2.90
CA ALA A 9 -15.53 -4.82 3.88
C ALA A 9 -15.08 -6.27 3.71
N VAL A 10 -15.17 -6.79 2.48
CA VAL A 10 -14.80 -8.17 2.16
C VAL A 10 -13.32 -8.42 2.45
N VAL A 11 -12.43 -7.53 2.00
CA VAL A 11 -10.97 -7.63 2.27
C VAL A 11 -10.71 -7.65 3.77
N LYS A 12 -11.31 -6.71 4.52
CA LYS A 12 -11.16 -6.64 5.98
C LYS A 12 -11.63 -7.93 6.65
N GLU A 13 -12.85 -8.40 6.33
CA GLU A 13 -13.44 -9.59 6.94
C GLU A 13 -12.57 -10.83 6.73
N VAL A 14 -12.12 -11.07 5.50
CA VAL A 14 -11.28 -12.22 5.16
C VAL A 14 -9.96 -12.16 5.93
N LEU A 15 -9.25 -11.03 5.89
CA LEU A 15 -7.94 -10.91 6.53
C LEU A 15 -8.02 -11.02 8.06
N GLU A 16 -9.06 -10.44 8.68
CA GLU A 16 -9.27 -10.53 10.13
C GLU A 16 -9.69 -11.95 10.57
N ARG A 17 -10.54 -12.63 9.79
CA ARG A 17 -10.94 -14.03 10.04
C ARG A 17 -9.73 -14.96 10.03
N HIS A 18 -8.83 -14.80 9.08
CA HIS A 18 -7.59 -15.56 9.00
C HIS A 18 -6.47 -15.04 9.91
N ARG A 19 -6.72 -13.94 10.66
CA ARG A 19 -5.71 -13.28 11.50
C ARG A 19 -4.44 -12.90 10.74
N VAL A 20 -4.58 -12.55 9.47
CA VAL A 20 -3.47 -12.11 8.63
C VAL A 20 -3.21 -10.62 8.87
N PRO A 21 -2.02 -10.25 9.38
CA PRO A 21 -1.66 -8.84 9.51
C PRO A 21 -1.62 -8.16 8.15
N TYR A 22 -2.16 -6.94 8.07
CA TYR A 22 -2.23 -6.21 6.82
C TYR A 22 -2.16 -4.70 6.99
N MET A 23 -1.91 -4.01 5.88
CA MET A 23 -2.13 -2.57 5.74
C MET A 23 -2.72 -2.26 4.37
N VAL A 24 -3.73 -1.42 4.32
CA VAL A 24 -4.22 -0.80 3.08
C VAL A 24 -3.21 0.24 2.63
N ILE A 25 -2.86 0.19 1.36
CA ILE A 25 -1.92 1.10 0.69
C ILE A 25 -2.60 1.77 -0.52
N GLY A 26 -1.83 2.25 -1.48
CA GLY A 26 -2.34 2.74 -2.76
C GLY A 26 -3.30 3.92 -2.65
N GLY A 27 -4.27 3.97 -3.54
CA GLY A 27 -5.20 5.09 -3.69
C GLY A 27 -6.07 5.35 -2.48
N VAL A 28 -6.57 4.31 -1.82
CA VAL A 28 -7.40 4.43 -0.61
C VAL A 28 -6.63 5.11 0.52
N ALA A 29 -5.39 4.72 0.75
CA ALA A 29 -4.55 5.33 1.77
C ALA A 29 -4.15 6.78 1.42
N VAL A 30 -3.97 7.10 0.14
CA VAL A 30 -3.72 8.49 -0.32
C VAL A 30 -4.91 9.40 -0.03
N VAL A 31 -6.13 8.93 -0.22
CA VAL A 31 -7.35 9.72 0.12
C VAL A 31 -7.37 10.10 1.61
N VAL A 32 -6.82 9.26 2.48
CA VAL A 32 -6.73 9.54 3.92
C VAL A 32 -5.63 10.56 4.25
N TRP A 33 -4.45 10.42 3.66
CA TRP A 33 -3.25 11.14 4.09
C TRP A 33 -2.78 12.24 3.13
N GLY A 34 -3.13 12.15 1.85
CA GLY A 34 -2.73 13.06 0.79
C GLY A 34 -3.88 13.92 0.27
N GLU A 35 -3.71 14.47 -0.93
CA GLU A 35 -4.77 15.24 -1.59
C GLU A 35 -5.94 14.33 -1.99
N PRO A 36 -7.20 14.77 -1.81
CA PRO A 36 -8.36 14.01 -2.21
C PRO A 36 -8.35 13.70 -3.71
N ARG A 37 -8.54 12.43 -4.05
CA ARG A 37 -8.67 11.99 -5.43
C ARG A 37 -9.54 10.74 -5.55
N THR A 38 -10.05 10.50 -6.74
CA THR A 38 -10.81 9.27 -7.00
C THR A 38 -9.89 8.06 -7.05
N THR A 39 -10.29 6.98 -6.36
CA THR A 39 -9.71 5.64 -6.48
C THR A 39 -10.80 4.64 -6.78
N ARG A 40 -10.49 3.59 -7.56
CA ARG A 40 -11.42 2.55 -7.97
C ARG A 40 -10.92 1.15 -7.66
N ASP A 41 -9.80 1.07 -6.99
CA ASP A 41 -9.09 -0.14 -6.62
C ASP A 41 -8.74 -0.12 -5.13
N VAL A 42 -8.55 -1.29 -4.58
CA VAL A 42 -8.04 -1.49 -3.23
C VAL A 42 -6.69 -2.16 -3.32
N ASP A 43 -5.66 -1.53 -2.79
CA ASP A 43 -4.34 -2.14 -2.65
C ASP A 43 -4.07 -2.48 -1.19
N VAL A 44 -3.61 -3.70 -0.94
CA VAL A 44 -3.34 -4.17 0.42
C VAL A 44 -2.05 -4.99 0.47
N THR A 45 -1.20 -4.66 1.42
CA THR A 45 -0.01 -5.46 1.74
C THR A 45 -0.31 -6.35 2.93
N VAL A 46 -0.01 -7.63 2.81
CA VAL A 46 -0.31 -8.66 3.83
C VAL A 46 0.95 -9.40 4.26
N ASP A 47 1.00 -9.77 5.54
CA ASP A 47 2.07 -10.61 6.11
C ASP A 47 1.50 -11.99 6.43
N VAL A 48 1.81 -12.97 5.58
CA VAL A 48 1.43 -14.37 5.81
C VAL A 48 2.50 -15.16 6.57
N GLY A 49 3.56 -14.48 7.02
CA GLY A 49 4.64 -15.10 7.77
C GLY A 49 5.26 -16.30 7.04
N THR A 50 5.42 -17.40 7.76
CA THR A 50 6.00 -18.64 7.25
C THR A 50 5.02 -19.53 6.47
N LEU A 51 3.75 -19.15 6.35
CA LEU A 51 2.73 -19.97 5.64
C LEU A 51 2.97 -20.05 4.13
N GLY A 52 3.81 -19.16 3.58
CA GLY A 52 4.24 -19.23 2.19
C GLY A 52 3.22 -18.66 1.19
N THR A 53 3.55 -18.82 -0.10
CA THR A 53 2.78 -18.23 -1.21
C THR A 53 1.43 -18.94 -1.40
N GLY A 54 1.33 -20.23 -1.12
CA GLY A 54 0.05 -20.96 -1.21
C GLY A 54 -1.02 -20.35 -0.30
N ALA A 55 -0.71 -20.20 0.98
CA ALA A 55 -1.64 -19.57 1.93
C ALA A 55 -1.98 -18.10 1.56
N PHE A 56 -1.02 -17.37 0.99
CA PHE A 56 -1.27 -16.03 0.47
C PHE A 56 -2.31 -16.05 -0.65
N VAL A 57 -2.19 -16.99 -1.59
CA VAL A 57 -3.14 -17.13 -2.71
C VAL A 57 -4.51 -17.54 -2.20
N ASP A 58 -4.58 -18.53 -1.30
CA ASP A 58 -5.84 -19.05 -0.75
C ASP A 58 -6.62 -17.94 -0.04
N VAL A 59 -5.98 -17.20 0.86
CA VAL A 59 -6.60 -16.09 1.59
C VAL A 59 -7.07 -14.98 0.65
N ALA A 60 -6.24 -14.59 -0.31
CA ALA A 60 -6.62 -13.55 -1.27
C ALA A 60 -7.79 -13.98 -2.17
N ALA A 61 -7.83 -15.25 -2.59
CA ALA A 61 -8.90 -15.80 -3.43
C ALA A 61 -10.26 -15.83 -2.72
N GLU A 62 -10.32 -15.86 -1.39
CA GLU A 62 -11.59 -15.75 -0.65
C GLU A 62 -12.26 -14.36 -0.80
N THR A 63 -11.51 -13.33 -1.20
CA THR A 63 -12.09 -12.01 -1.45
C THR A 63 -12.73 -11.86 -2.83
N GLY A 64 -12.47 -12.79 -3.75
CA GLY A 64 -13.00 -12.77 -5.10
C GLY A 64 -12.19 -13.64 -6.06
N SER A 65 -12.36 -13.42 -7.36
CA SER A 65 -11.72 -14.21 -8.40
C SER A 65 -10.30 -13.71 -8.71
N PRO A 66 -9.25 -14.54 -8.54
CA PRO A 66 -7.92 -14.23 -9.05
C PRO A 66 -7.94 -13.93 -10.56
N ARG A 67 -7.15 -12.96 -10.99
CA ARG A 67 -7.09 -12.56 -12.40
C ARG A 67 -6.12 -13.38 -13.23
N PRO A 68 -4.94 -13.78 -12.71
CA PRO A 68 -4.03 -14.66 -13.44
C PRO A 68 -4.62 -16.07 -13.62
N GLU A 69 -4.35 -16.70 -14.76
CA GLU A 69 -4.73 -18.07 -15.06
C GLU A 69 -4.05 -19.07 -14.09
N HIS A 70 -2.79 -18.79 -13.74
CA HIS A 70 -1.99 -19.57 -12.77
C HIS A 70 -1.64 -18.68 -11.55
N PRO A 71 -2.57 -18.52 -10.58
CA PRO A 71 -2.42 -17.56 -9.47
C PRO A 71 -1.18 -17.80 -8.61
N LEU A 72 -0.87 -19.08 -8.33
CA LEU A 72 0.27 -19.45 -7.49
C LEU A 72 1.60 -19.07 -8.16
N GLU A 73 1.80 -19.51 -9.39
CA GLU A 73 3.00 -19.20 -10.17
C GLU A 73 3.18 -17.68 -10.36
N PHE A 74 2.10 -16.99 -10.66
CA PHE A 74 2.12 -15.54 -10.78
C PHE A 74 2.53 -14.85 -9.46
N ALA A 75 1.96 -15.29 -8.33
CA ALA A 75 2.27 -14.75 -7.01
C ALA A 75 3.70 -15.10 -6.54
N GLU A 76 4.22 -16.25 -6.88
CA GLU A 76 5.61 -16.65 -6.61
C GLU A 76 6.60 -15.71 -7.32
N ARG A 77 6.36 -15.44 -8.59
CA ARG A 77 7.22 -14.60 -9.41
C ARG A 77 7.13 -13.11 -9.06
N THR A 78 5.92 -12.60 -8.76
CA THR A 78 5.67 -11.16 -8.63
C THR A 78 5.44 -10.71 -7.20
N ARG A 79 5.13 -11.61 -6.26
CA ARG A 79 4.63 -11.32 -4.91
C ARG A 79 3.27 -10.61 -4.87
N VAL A 80 2.61 -10.47 -6.02
CA VAL A 80 1.34 -9.77 -6.17
C VAL A 80 0.27 -10.78 -6.61
N LEU A 81 -0.96 -10.61 -6.12
CA LEU A 81 -2.12 -11.31 -6.64
C LEU A 81 -3.26 -10.31 -6.89
N PRO A 82 -3.53 -9.94 -8.13
CA PRO A 82 -4.72 -9.19 -8.48
C PRO A 82 -5.95 -10.09 -8.43
N VAL A 83 -6.97 -9.61 -7.69
CA VAL A 83 -8.25 -10.27 -7.49
C VAL A 83 -9.36 -9.31 -7.93
N ARG A 84 -10.50 -9.83 -8.37
CA ARG A 84 -11.70 -9.04 -8.61
C ARG A 84 -12.79 -9.50 -7.66
N THR A 85 -13.31 -8.57 -6.84
CA THR A 85 -14.40 -8.87 -5.92
C THR A 85 -15.72 -9.17 -6.66
N PRO A 86 -16.72 -9.77 -5.99
CA PRO A 86 -18.05 -9.95 -6.59
C PRO A 86 -18.71 -8.64 -7.05
N ALA A 87 -18.41 -7.52 -6.38
CA ALA A 87 -18.85 -6.18 -6.78
C ALA A 87 -18.07 -5.59 -7.98
N GLY A 88 -17.14 -6.35 -8.58
CA GLY A 88 -16.37 -5.91 -9.73
C GLY A 88 -15.16 -5.03 -9.41
N VAL A 89 -14.88 -4.73 -8.16
CA VAL A 89 -13.76 -3.87 -7.76
C VAL A 89 -12.44 -4.63 -7.83
N PRO A 90 -11.40 -4.08 -8.47
CA PRO A 90 -10.06 -4.65 -8.44
C PRO A 90 -9.45 -4.54 -7.04
N VAL A 91 -8.82 -5.63 -6.58
CA VAL A 91 -8.02 -5.66 -5.35
C VAL A 91 -6.64 -6.17 -5.68
N GLY A 92 -5.61 -5.39 -5.38
CA GLY A 92 -4.21 -5.77 -5.48
C GLY A 92 -3.68 -6.26 -4.14
N PHE A 93 -3.47 -7.56 -3.99
CA PHE A 93 -2.77 -8.11 -2.83
C PHE A 93 -1.28 -8.14 -3.07
N VAL A 94 -0.50 -7.63 -2.12
CA VAL A 94 0.97 -7.67 -2.13
C VAL A 94 1.44 -8.47 -0.93
N ARG A 95 2.22 -9.52 -1.16
CA ARG A 95 2.83 -10.29 -0.08
C ARG A 95 4.06 -9.57 0.45
N ALA A 96 4.04 -9.18 1.73
CA ALA A 96 5.20 -8.64 2.41
C ALA A 96 6.30 -9.71 2.49
N THR A 97 7.50 -9.38 2.05
CA THR A 97 8.67 -10.27 2.09
C THR A 97 9.91 -9.57 2.64
N ARG A 98 9.88 -8.25 2.68
CA ARG A 98 11.01 -7.43 3.14
C ARG A 98 10.77 -6.97 4.57
N PRO A 99 11.83 -6.87 5.40
CA PRO A 99 11.70 -6.43 6.79
C PRO A 99 10.97 -5.11 6.95
N PHE A 100 11.21 -4.14 6.06
CA PHE A 100 10.56 -2.83 6.13
C PHE A 100 9.04 -2.89 5.84
N GLU A 101 8.58 -3.81 4.97
CA GLU A 101 7.16 -4.02 4.68
C GLU A 101 6.44 -4.62 5.89
N ILE A 102 7.05 -5.62 6.54
CA ILE A 102 6.53 -6.26 7.75
C ILE A 102 6.44 -5.25 8.90
N ASP A 103 7.47 -4.44 9.09
CA ASP A 103 7.50 -3.41 10.09
C ASP A 103 6.48 -2.27 9.80
N ALA A 104 6.26 -1.95 8.52
CA ALA A 104 5.21 -1.02 8.11
C ALA A 104 3.80 -1.55 8.45
N ILE A 105 3.52 -2.84 8.24
CA ILE A 105 2.26 -3.47 8.63
C ILE A 105 2.05 -3.38 10.16
N ARG A 106 3.09 -3.64 10.95
CA ARG A 106 3.02 -3.51 12.42
C ARG A 106 2.69 -2.09 12.88
N ARG A 107 3.17 -1.09 12.16
CA ARG A 107 2.94 0.34 12.41
C ARG A 107 1.71 0.91 11.71
N ALA A 108 0.92 0.08 11.01
CA ALA A 108 -0.29 0.52 10.32
C ALA A 108 -1.26 1.21 11.28
N ARG A 109 -1.83 2.32 10.82
CA ARG A 109 -2.74 3.15 11.61
C ARG A 109 -4.19 2.76 11.34
N LEU A 110 -5.00 2.75 12.40
CA LEU A 110 -6.43 2.54 12.26
C LEU A 110 -7.07 3.83 11.72
N VAL A 111 -7.75 3.72 10.60
CA VAL A 111 -8.45 4.83 9.92
C VAL A 111 -9.88 4.41 9.57
N THR A 112 -10.76 5.39 9.36
CA THR A 112 -12.13 5.13 8.87
C THR A 112 -12.23 5.56 7.42
N VAL A 113 -12.59 4.64 6.54
CA VAL A 113 -12.83 4.88 5.10
C VAL A 113 -14.14 4.21 4.72
N GLU A 114 -15.04 4.92 4.04
CA GLU A 114 -16.36 4.40 3.63
C GLU A 114 -17.16 3.77 4.80
N GLY A 115 -16.97 4.28 6.02
CA GLY A 115 -17.60 3.75 7.23
C GLY A 115 -16.88 2.55 7.88
N TRP A 116 -15.84 2.00 7.25
CA TRP A 116 -15.08 0.86 7.75
C TRP A 116 -13.80 1.30 8.49
N LYS A 117 -13.57 0.71 9.65
CA LYS A 117 -12.29 0.84 10.35
C LYS A 117 -11.29 -0.14 9.76
N LEU A 118 -10.21 0.38 9.18
CA LEU A 118 -9.18 -0.37 8.46
C LEU A 118 -7.80 -0.02 8.98
N ARG A 119 -6.88 -0.96 8.88
CA ARG A 119 -5.45 -0.67 9.07
C ARG A 119 -4.88 -0.10 7.78
N SER A 120 -4.40 1.13 7.81
CA SER A 120 -3.79 1.82 6.66
C SER A 120 -2.32 2.09 6.91
N ALA A 121 -1.52 2.02 5.85
CA ALA A 121 -0.18 2.57 5.87
C ALA A 121 -0.22 4.03 6.32
N GLY A 122 0.68 4.44 7.19
CA GLY A 122 0.82 5.84 7.58
C GLY A 122 1.51 6.67 6.49
N PRO A 123 1.48 8.01 6.59
CA PRO A 123 2.00 8.89 5.54
C PRO A 123 3.47 8.63 5.21
N ARG A 124 4.34 8.37 6.19
CA ARG A 124 5.74 8.00 5.97
C ARG A 124 5.88 6.75 5.10
N THR A 125 5.15 5.69 5.42
CA THR A 125 5.16 4.44 4.67
C THR A 125 4.69 4.67 3.23
N LEU A 126 3.62 5.44 3.04
CA LEU A 126 3.09 5.74 1.71
C LEU A 126 4.09 6.51 0.84
N VAL A 127 4.76 7.53 1.40
CA VAL A 127 5.80 8.25 0.67
C VAL A 127 6.88 7.28 0.20
N VAL A 128 7.38 6.40 1.08
CA VAL A 128 8.42 5.43 0.73
C VAL A 128 7.94 4.47 -0.37
N HIS A 129 6.73 3.92 -0.26
CA HIS A 129 6.20 3.01 -1.28
C HIS A 129 6.00 3.68 -2.65
N LYS A 130 5.56 4.95 -2.65
CA LYS A 130 5.25 5.67 -3.88
C LYS A 130 6.47 6.28 -4.56
N ILE A 131 7.46 6.71 -3.80
CA ILE A 131 8.64 7.35 -4.38
C ILE A 131 9.53 6.35 -5.15
N VAL A 132 9.42 5.07 -4.85
CA VAL A 132 10.08 4.00 -5.62
C VAL A 132 9.43 3.83 -7.00
N SER A 133 8.15 4.16 -7.14
CA SER A 133 7.45 4.07 -8.42
C SER A 133 7.89 5.20 -9.38
N GLU A 134 8.02 4.86 -10.66
CA GLU A 134 8.32 5.83 -11.73
C GLU A 134 7.06 6.49 -12.31
N ARG A 135 5.86 6.12 -11.80
CA ARG A 135 4.60 6.66 -12.30
C ARG A 135 4.44 8.12 -11.85
N LEU A 136 4.13 8.99 -12.80
CA LEU A 136 3.90 10.42 -12.53
C LEU A 136 2.85 10.64 -11.42
N ARG A 137 1.76 9.86 -11.46
CA ARG A 137 0.70 9.92 -10.46
C ARG A 137 1.19 9.59 -9.04
N ASP A 138 2.12 8.65 -8.89
CA ASP A 138 2.67 8.31 -7.58
C ASP A 138 3.55 9.45 -7.04
N LEU A 139 4.25 10.16 -7.90
CA LEU A 139 5.00 11.36 -7.52
C LEU A 139 4.06 12.50 -7.08
N GLU A 140 2.95 12.72 -7.80
CA GLU A 140 1.91 13.68 -7.41
C GLU A 140 1.31 13.33 -6.04
N ASP A 141 1.02 12.04 -5.81
CA ASP A 141 0.54 11.55 -4.51
C ASP A 141 1.57 11.83 -3.39
N VAL A 142 2.88 11.65 -3.64
CA VAL A 142 3.95 11.98 -2.68
C VAL A 142 3.94 13.47 -2.34
N VAL A 143 3.87 14.34 -3.34
CA VAL A 143 3.79 15.79 -3.13
C VAL A 143 2.57 16.15 -2.28
N GLY A 144 1.41 15.57 -2.58
CA GLY A 144 0.17 15.79 -1.83
C GLY A 144 0.27 15.34 -0.37
N ILE A 145 0.85 14.16 -0.13
CA ILE A 145 1.08 13.64 1.23
C ILE A 145 2.05 14.55 2.00
N LEU A 146 3.18 14.89 1.40
CA LEU A 146 4.18 15.76 2.03
C LEU A 146 3.59 17.13 2.40
N ARG A 147 2.79 17.72 1.50
CA ARG A 147 2.14 19.02 1.72
C ARG A 147 1.14 18.98 2.87
N ARG A 148 0.26 17.96 2.90
CA ARG A 148 -0.78 17.86 3.95
C ARG A 148 -0.26 17.42 5.30
N GLN A 149 0.81 16.64 5.32
CA GLN A 149 1.32 16.05 6.56
C GLN A 149 2.61 16.71 7.08
N ARG A 150 3.08 17.78 6.44
CA ARG A 150 4.38 18.43 6.72
C ARG A 150 4.64 18.66 8.21
N ASP A 151 3.62 19.09 8.96
CA ASP A 151 3.74 19.48 10.37
C ASP A 151 3.68 18.25 11.32
N GLN A 152 3.33 17.07 10.81
CA GLN A 152 3.19 15.82 11.56
C GLN A 152 4.21 14.76 11.16
N LEU A 153 4.94 14.96 10.06
CA LEU A 153 5.96 14.04 9.58
C LEU A 153 7.32 14.34 10.23
N ASP A 154 7.94 13.31 10.79
CA ASP A 154 9.37 13.32 11.07
C ASP A 154 10.13 13.28 9.73
N LEU A 155 10.39 14.47 9.16
CA LEU A 155 11.07 14.61 7.87
C LEU A 155 12.47 14.03 7.91
N ALA A 156 13.24 14.27 8.98
CA ALA A 156 14.59 13.71 9.12
C ALA A 156 14.57 12.18 9.16
N GLY A 157 13.58 11.58 9.83
CA GLY A 157 13.37 10.14 9.82
C GLY A 157 12.94 9.62 8.46
N LEU A 158 12.12 10.36 7.72
CA LEU A 158 11.71 10.02 6.36
C LEU A 158 12.89 10.07 5.41
N ASP A 159 13.74 11.11 5.47
CA ASP A 159 14.95 11.26 4.67
C ASP A 159 15.87 10.03 4.84
N ARG A 160 16.12 9.63 6.09
CA ARG A 160 16.92 8.42 6.37
C ARG A 160 16.29 7.15 5.79
N THR A 161 14.96 7.04 5.85
CA THR A 161 14.26 5.85 5.31
C THR A 161 14.33 5.79 3.80
N VAL A 162 14.13 6.92 3.12
CA VAL A 162 14.21 7.00 1.65
C VAL A 162 15.65 6.69 1.19
N ALA A 163 16.67 7.22 1.89
CA ALA A 163 18.06 6.93 1.59
C ALA A 163 18.40 5.44 1.76
N ALA A 164 17.94 4.82 2.84
CA ALA A 164 18.14 3.38 3.06
C ALA A 164 17.44 2.52 1.99
N VAL A 165 16.23 2.88 1.58
CA VAL A 165 15.50 2.18 0.52
C VAL A 165 16.17 2.35 -0.84
N ALA A 166 16.64 3.56 -1.18
CA ALA A 166 17.36 3.80 -2.42
C ALA A 166 18.64 2.95 -2.50
N GLN A 167 19.35 2.81 -1.38
CA GLN A 167 20.54 1.96 -1.27
C GLN A 167 20.20 0.47 -1.37
N ASP A 168 19.15 0.00 -0.69
CA ASP A 168 18.71 -1.42 -0.71
C ASP A 168 18.24 -1.86 -2.11
N LEU A 169 17.69 -0.94 -2.88
CA LEU A 169 17.23 -1.18 -4.25
C LEU A 169 18.32 -0.97 -5.30
N ASP A 170 19.44 -0.38 -4.93
CA ASP A 170 20.47 0.12 -5.87
C ASP A 170 19.89 1.12 -6.91
N GLU A 171 18.96 1.96 -6.46
CA GLU A 171 18.24 2.93 -7.29
C GLU A 171 18.45 4.37 -6.81
N PRO A 172 19.56 5.05 -7.19
CA PRO A 172 19.83 6.43 -6.75
C PRO A 172 18.78 7.45 -7.21
N ASP A 173 18.04 7.15 -8.28
CA ASP A 173 16.98 7.99 -8.82
C ASP A 173 15.81 8.19 -7.85
N VAL A 174 15.63 7.28 -6.90
CA VAL A 174 14.66 7.43 -5.79
C VAL A 174 14.94 8.70 -5.00
N LEU A 175 16.21 9.00 -4.71
CA LEU A 175 16.59 10.22 -3.99
C LEU A 175 16.28 11.49 -4.80
N ARG A 176 16.54 11.49 -6.10
CA ARG A 176 16.24 12.63 -6.96
C ARG A 176 14.73 12.89 -7.07
N ARG A 177 13.94 11.80 -7.20
CA ARG A 177 12.45 11.90 -7.21
C ARG A 177 11.95 12.46 -5.88
N TYR A 178 12.50 11.98 -4.76
CA TYR A 178 12.10 12.44 -3.44
C TYR A 178 12.43 13.92 -3.21
N GLU A 179 13.63 14.36 -3.57
CA GLU A 179 14.03 15.76 -3.45
C GLU A 179 13.13 16.66 -4.32
N SER A 180 12.86 16.25 -5.55
CA SER A 180 11.92 16.96 -6.43
C SER A 180 10.53 17.08 -5.81
N ALA A 181 10.03 16.01 -5.17
CA ALA A 181 8.74 16.03 -4.49
C ALA A 181 8.74 16.94 -3.25
N ARG A 182 9.83 16.98 -2.48
CA ARG A 182 9.99 17.92 -1.34
C ARG A 182 9.91 19.37 -1.79
N VAL A 183 10.68 19.71 -2.83
CA VAL A 183 10.66 21.07 -3.41
C VAL A 183 9.26 21.44 -3.89
N ALA A 184 8.60 20.55 -4.62
CA ALA A 184 7.23 20.76 -5.10
C ALA A 184 6.20 20.89 -3.97
N ALA A 185 6.44 20.24 -2.82
CA ALA A 185 5.62 20.36 -1.62
C ALA A 185 5.92 21.62 -0.78
N GLY A 186 6.95 22.40 -1.14
CA GLY A 186 7.38 23.58 -0.39
C GLY A 186 8.14 23.24 0.89
N ILE A 187 8.79 22.07 0.95
CA ILE A 187 9.62 21.60 2.06
C ILE A 187 11.09 21.81 1.66
N ARG A 188 11.80 22.61 2.44
CA ARG A 188 13.22 22.90 2.27
C ARG A 188 14.07 22.06 3.20
#